data_3d0f439ac4640b6674f0c7333add710b
#
_entry.id   3d0f439ac4640b6674f0c7333add710b
#
_cell.length_a   1.000
_cell.length_b   1.000
_cell.length_c   1.000
_cell.angle_alpha   90.00
_cell.angle_beta   90.00
_cell.angle_gamma   90.00
#
_symmetry.space_group_name_H-M   'P 1'
#
loop_
_entity.id
_entity.type
_entity.pdbx_description
1 polymer ?
#
loop_
_entity_poly.entity_id
_entity_poly.type
_entity_poly.pdbx_seq_one_letter_code
_entity_poly.pdbx_strand_id
1 'polypeptide(L)'
;VGVFAIQVGLVAAVAPVTTVRIFNTSTQQLLISHVPVAGGMPLVNGDYAIAGVPGTGAEIRLDFARTQGATTGKMLPSGQPRDELFVPELGKSITVSFVDVAKVTMFFHARDIGMRGTESPEAFTPEILDLFWAIRNAGARHIGLSPESRLPHPVSVVAPADYVNYMTQLPVRADEVSFVA
;
A
#
# COMPACT_ATOMS: atom_id res chain seq x y z
N VAL A 1 -7.97 11.79 8.59
CA VAL A 1 -8.27 13.18 8.13
C VAL A 1 -9.77 13.40 8.03
N GLY A 2 -10.54 12.53 7.29
CA GLY A 2 -11.98 12.73 7.09
C GLY A 2 -12.79 12.82 8.38
N VAL A 3 -12.59 11.88 9.31
CA VAL A 3 -13.24 11.88 10.64
C VAL A 3 -12.92 13.15 11.41
N PHE A 4 -11.63 13.51 11.48
CA PHE A 4 -11.19 14.73 12.17
C PHE A 4 -11.83 15.99 11.60
N ALA A 5 -11.93 16.11 10.28
CA ALA A 5 -12.53 17.28 9.63
C ALA A 5 -13.99 17.49 10.04
N ILE A 6 -14.75 16.40 10.24
CA ILE A 6 -16.13 16.47 10.74
C ILE A 6 -16.14 16.82 12.24
N GLN A 7 -15.28 16.18 13.04
CA GLN A 7 -15.23 16.40 14.49
C GLN A 7 -14.92 17.86 14.87
N VAL A 8 -14.05 18.52 14.11
CA VAL A 8 -13.67 19.93 14.35
C VAL A 8 -14.53 20.93 13.58
N GLY A 9 -15.59 20.47 12.90
CA GLY A 9 -16.54 21.34 12.19
C GLY A 9 -16.02 21.93 10.88
N LEU A 10 -14.90 21.45 10.32
CA LEU A 10 -14.42 21.85 9.00
C LEU A 10 -15.32 21.34 7.87
N VAL A 11 -16.01 20.24 8.11
CA VAL A 11 -17.00 19.64 7.20
C VAL A 11 -18.28 19.37 7.99
N ALA A 12 -19.40 19.86 7.49
CA ALA A 12 -20.70 19.61 8.10
C ALA A 12 -21.03 18.12 8.03
N ALA A 13 -21.48 17.57 9.16
CA ALA A 13 -21.93 16.19 9.24
C ALA A 13 -23.26 16.00 8.53
N VAL A 14 -23.34 15.06 7.61
CA VAL A 14 -24.55 14.67 6.86
C VAL A 14 -24.79 13.18 7.03
N ALA A 15 -25.83 12.81 7.76
CA ALA A 15 -26.18 11.41 7.98
C ALA A 15 -26.82 10.78 6.73
N PRO A 16 -26.69 9.46 6.52
CA PRO A 16 -25.95 8.50 7.34
C PRO A 16 -24.46 8.46 7.02
N VAL A 17 -24.01 9.04 5.90
CA VAL A 17 -22.61 9.03 5.45
C VAL A 17 -22.24 10.42 4.93
N THR A 18 -21.18 10.98 5.49
CA THR A 18 -20.60 12.24 5.02
C THR A 18 -19.44 11.96 4.06
N THR A 19 -19.52 12.54 2.86
CA THR A 19 -18.43 12.50 1.89
C THR A 19 -17.47 13.66 2.14
N VAL A 20 -16.23 13.35 2.49
CA VAL A 20 -15.17 14.34 2.72
C VAL A 20 -14.18 14.29 1.55
N ARG A 21 -14.00 15.42 0.87
CA ARG A 21 -13.02 15.58 -0.19
C ARG A 21 -11.72 16.10 0.41
N ILE A 22 -10.64 15.35 0.21
CA ILE A 22 -9.33 15.65 0.79
C ILE A 22 -8.37 15.92 -0.35
N PHE A 23 -7.92 17.16 -0.51
CA PHE A 23 -6.89 17.48 -1.49
C PHE A 23 -5.50 17.28 -0.86
N ASN A 24 -4.73 16.35 -1.44
CA ASN A 24 -3.36 16.10 -1.02
C ASN A 24 -2.42 17.04 -1.78
N THR A 25 -1.87 18.02 -1.08
CA THR A 25 -1.00 19.05 -1.66
C THR A 25 0.35 18.51 -2.15
N SER A 26 0.82 17.40 -1.57
CA SER A 26 2.09 16.77 -1.98
C SER A 26 1.97 16.04 -3.31
N THR A 27 0.84 15.38 -3.56
CA THR A 27 0.59 14.61 -4.79
C THR A 27 -0.32 15.35 -5.78
N GLN A 28 -0.87 16.52 -5.39
CA GLN A 28 -1.85 17.28 -6.17
C GLN A 28 -3.09 16.45 -6.55
N GLN A 29 -3.47 15.50 -5.70
CA GLN A 29 -4.54 14.54 -5.96
C GLN A 29 -5.70 14.69 -4.98
N LEU A 30 -6.90 14.33 -5.45
CA LEU A 30 -8.12 14.32 -4.66
C LEU A 30 -8.40 12.91 -4.13
N LEU A 31 -8.44 12.78 -2.81
CA LEU A 31 -8.86 11.59 -2.09
C LEU A 31 -10.27 11.81 -1.53
N ILE A 32 -11.13 10.81 -1.62
CA ILE A 32 -12.49 10.89 -1.08
C ILE A 32 -12.62 9.92 0.09
N SER A 33 -13.13 10.43 1.22
CA SER A 33 -13.42 9.63 2.42
C SER A 33 -14.94 9.62 2.65
N HIS A 34 -15.51 8.42 2.78
CA HIS A 34 -16.92 8.23 3.16
C HIS A 34 -16.96 7.85 4.65
N VAL A 35 -17.44 8.77 5.45
CA VAL A 35 -17.45 8.64 6.91
C VAL A 35 -18.85 8.42 7.41
N PRO A 36 -19.19 7.31 8.06
CA PRO A 36 -20.50 7.10 8.67
C PRO A 36 -20.72 8.08 9.83
N VAL A 37 -21.92 8.65 9.88
CA VAL A 37 -22.27 9.70 10.81
C VAL A 37 -23.64 9.44 11.45
N ALA A 38 -23.75 9.63 12.76
CA ALA A 38 -25.00 9.65 13.49
C ALA A 38 -24.97 10.74 14.58
N GLY A 39 -26.11 11.39 14.84
CA GLY A 39 -26.19 12.46 15.84
C GLY A 39 -25.25 13.65 15.57
N GLY A 40 -24.92 13.91 14.30
CA GLY A 40 -24.01 15.00 13.92
C GLY A 40 -22.52 14.70 14.14
N MET A 41 -22.16 13.47 14.52
CA MET A 41 -20.77 13.06 14.80
C MET A 41 -20.41 11.80 14.02
N PRO A 42 -19.10 11.62 13.67
CA PRO A 42 -18.63 10.38 13.08
C PRO A 42 -18.86 9.19 14.00
N LEU A 43 -19.30 8.07 13.44
CA LEU A 43 -19.38 6.81 14.17
C LEU A 43 -17.96 6.27 14.42
N VAL A 44 -17.74 5.78 15.63
CA VAL A 44 -16.49 5.11 16.04
C VAL A 44 -16.69 3.61 16.10
N ASN A 45 -17.82 3.18 16.68
CA ASN A 45 -18.13 1.78 16.88
C ASN A 45 -18.81 1.19 15.64
N GLY A 46 -18.52 -0.06 15.34
CA GLY A 46 -19.08 -0.85 14.25
C GLY A 46 -18.54 -2.27 14.28
N ASP A 47 -18.94 -3.07 13.34
CA ASP A 47 -18.59 -4.48 13.19
C ASP A 47 -17.54 -4.74 12.08
N TYR A 48 -17.04 -3.68 11.44
CA TYR A 48 -16.07 -3.81 10.38
C TYR A 48 -14.69 -4.19 10.94
N ALA A 49 -14.15 -5.32 10.46
CA ALA A 49 -12.83 -5.82 10.81
C ALA A 49 -11.83 -5.60 9.67
N ILE A 50 -10.60 -5.27 10.02
CA ILE A 50 -9.47 -5.19 9.08
C ILE A 50 -8.45 -6.26 9.45
N ALA A 51 -8.01 -7.06 8.49
CA ALA A 51 -7.01 -8.08 8.72
C ALA A 51 -5.75 -7.49 9.37
N GLY A 52 -5.27 -8.11 10.46
CA GLY A 52 -4.11 -7.64 11.21
C GLY A 52 -4.37 -6.48 12.19
N VAL A 53 -5.60 -5.94 12.28
CA VAL A 53 -5.98 -4.89 13.23
C VAL A 53 -6.90 -5.50 14.30
N PRO A 54 -6.52 -5.43 15.60
CA PRO A 54 -7.36 -5.98 16.68
C PRO A 54 -8.69 -5.22 16.82
N GLY A 55 -9.78 -5.97 17.02
CA GLY A 55 -11.11 -5.44 17.25
C GLY A 55 -11.83 -5.01 15.97
N THR A 56 -12.95 -4.31 16.15
CA THR A 56 -13.81 -3.82 15.07
C THR A 56 -14.13 -2.35 15.27
N GLY A 57 -14.58 -1.68 14.22
CA GLY A 57 -14.95 -0.27 14.24
C GLY A 57 -15.93 0.09 13.13
N ALA A 58 -16.30 1.36 13.05
CA ALA A 58 -17.10 1.86 11.94
C ALA A 58 -16.30 1.82 10.62
N GLU A 59 -16.91 1.33 9.55
CA GLU A 59 -16.28 1.27 8.23
C GLU A 59 -16.10 2.70 7.67
N ILE A 60 -14.84 3.09 7.44
CA ILE A 60 -14.51 4.34 6.74
C ILE A 60 -13.92 3.96 5.39
N ARG A 61 -14.69 4.15 4.33
CA ARG A 61 -14.24 3.84 2.97
C ARG A 61 -13.45 5.01 2.38
N LEU A 62 -12.25 4.68 1.87
CA LEU A 62 -11.41 5.62 1.13
C LEU A 62 -11.44 5.29 -0.36
N ASP A 63 -11.73 6.29 -1.19
CA ASP A 63 -11.71 6.17 -2.65
C ASP A 63 -10.44 6.82 -3.20
N PHE A 64 -9.58 6.01 -3.80
CA PHE A 64 -8.33 6.37 -4.44
C PHE A 64 -8.42 6.44 -5.97
N ALA A 65 -9.61 6.33 -6.55
CA ALA A 65 -9.77 6.28 -8.01
C ALA A 65 -9.17 7.49 -8.74
N ARG A 66 -9.06 8.64 -8.06
CA ARG A 66 -8.50 9.87 -8.62
C ARG A 66 -7.03 10.10 -8.25
N THR A 67 -6.34 9.08 -7.74
CA THR A 67 -4.91 9.18 -7.39
C THR A 67 -4.00 8.39 -8.32
N GLN A 68 -4.55 7.91 -9.43
CA GLN A 68 -3.80 7.16 -10.44
C GLN A 68 -2.81 8.08 -11.16
N GLY A 69 -1.57 7.62 -11.32
CA GLY A 69 -0.54 8.36 -12.03
C GLY A 69 -0.07 9.63 -11.31
N ALA A 70 -0.21 9.69 -9.98
CA ALA A 70 0.13 10.87 -9.19
C ALA A 70 1.61 11.31 -9.32
N THR A 71 2.51 10.37 -9.59
CA THR A 71 3.95 10.63 -9.73
C THR A 71 4.41 10.58 -11.17
N THR A 72 3.95 9.59 -11.94
CA THR A 72 4.45 9.29 -13.29
C THR A 72 3.50 9.69 -14.41
N GLY A 73 2.30 10.17 -14.06
CA GLY A 73 1.24 10.50 -15.02
C GLY A 73 0.46 9.30 -15.55
N LYS A 74 0.83 8.08 -15.17
CA LYS A 74 0.20 6.83 -15.64
C LYS A 74 0.02 5.85 -14.48
N MET A 75 -1.11 5.15 -14.44
CA MET A 75 -1.35 4.10 -13.45
C MET A 75 -0.32 2.96 -13.55
N LEU A 76 0.06 2.59 -14.77
CA LEU A 76 1.15 1.65 -15.05
C LEU A 76 2.33 2.45 -15.62
N PRO A 77 3.33 2.81 -14.81
CA PRO A 77 4.44 3.68 -15.22
C PRO A 77 5.20 3.19 -16.45
N SER A 78 5.46 1.89 -16.56
CA SER A 78 6.09 1.27 -17.73
C SER A 78 5.16 1.14 -18.95
N GLY A 79 3.85 1.27 -18.74
CA GLY A 79 2.82 0.98 -19.73
C GLY A 79 2.46 -0.51 -19.84
N GLN A 80 3.10 -1.36 -19.04
CA GLN A 80 2.89 -2.81 -19.02
C GLN A 80 2.41 -3.28 -17.65
N PRO A 81 1.58 -4.33 -17.56
CA PRO A 81 1.18 -4.92 -16.29
C PRO A 81 2.33 -5.71 -15.63
N ARG A 82 3.32 -6.15 -16.40
CA ARG A 82 4.52 -6.86 -15.95
C ARG A 82 5.71 -6.48 -16.79
N ASP A 83 6.86 -6.39 -16.16
CA ASP A 83 8.15 -6.08 -16.77
C ASP A 83 9.20 -7.09 -16.31
N GLU A 84 10.21 -7.34 -17.16
CA GLU A 84 11.42 -8.07 -16.79
C GLU A 84 12.50 -7.04 -16.40
N LEU A 85 12.85 -7.02 -15.12
CA LEU A 85 13.81 -6.10 -14.54
C LEU A 85 15.12 -6.81 -14.26
N PHE A 86 16.18 -6.45 -14.97
CA PHE A 86 17.53 -6.93 -14.64
C PHE A 86 18.06 -6.21 -13.39
N VAL A 87 18.46 -6.99 -12.39
CA VAL A 87 19.04 -6.51 -11.14
C VAL A 87 20.50 -6.99 -11.07
N PRO A 88 21.48 -6.10 -11.24
CA PRO A 88 22.88 -6.47 -11.27
C PRO A 88 23.34 -7.24 -10.03
N GLU A 89 22.87 -6.84 -8.85
CA GLU A 89 23.21 -7.43 -7.56
C GLU A 89 22.69 -8.87 -7.42
N LEU A 90 21.63 -9.23 -8.16
CA LEU A 90 21.14 -10.61 -8.27
C LEU A 90 21.77 -11.38 -9.41
N GLY A 91 22.42 -10.69 -10.36
CA GLY A 91 22.94 -11.28 -11.60
C GLY A 91 21.87 -11.88 -12.51
N LYS A 92 20.59 -11.50 -12.34
CA LYS A 92 19.44 -12.05 -13.09
C LYS A 92 18.34 -11.02 -13.26
N SER A 93 17.41 -11.31 -14.18
CA SER A 93 16.13 -10.60 -14.28
C SER A 93 15.11 -11.21 -13.34
N ILE A 94 14.22 -10.35 -12.82
CA ILE A 94 13.05 -10.72 -12.04
C ILE A 94 11.80 -10.10 -12.67
N THR A 95 10.67 -10.77 -12.58
CA THR A 95 9.40 -10.22 -13.02
C THR A 95 8.87 -9.23 -12.00
N VAL A 96 8.55 -8.01 -12.43
CA VAL A 96 8.02 -6.94 -11.58
C VAL A 96 6.74 -6.35 -12.15
N SER A 97 5.96 -5.69 -11.30
CA SER A 97 4.80 -4.89 -11.70
C SER A 97 4.90 -3.51 -11.05
N PHE A 98 4.82 -2.45 -11.86
CA PHE A 98 4.83 -1.08 -11.37
C PHE A 98 3.40 -0.52 -11.34
N VAL A 99 2.99 0.04 -10.22
CA VAL A 99 1.67 0.65 -10.04
C VAL A 99 1.83 2.02 -9.39
N ASP A 100 1.27 3.05 -10.02
CA ASP A 100 1.24 4.41 -9.48
C ASP A 100 -0.21 4.76 -9.06
N VAL A 101 -0.54 4.41 -7.82
CA VAL A 101 -1.80 4.79 -7.16
C VAL A 101 -1.43 5.36 -5.80
N ALA A 102 -1.62 6.65 -5.61
CA ALA A 102 -1.17 7.45 -4.48
C ALA A 102 0.36 7.51 -4.32
N LYS A 103 1.06 6.41 -4.51
CA LYS A 103 2.53 6.29 -4.55
C LYS A 103 2.94 5.23 -5.57
N VAL A 104 4.07 5.46 -6.22
CA VAL A 104 4.65 4.45 -7.11
C VAL A 104 5.16 3.29 -6.29
N THR A 105 4.58 2.12 -6.54
CA THR A 105 4.96 0.86 -5.89
C THR A 105 5.42 -0.13 -6.97
N MET A 106 6.44 -0.91 -6.64
CA MET A 106 6.94 -2.00 -7.48
C MET A 106 6.77 -3.31 -6.72
N PHE A 107 5.99 -4.21 -7.27
CA PHE A 107 5.74 -5.53 -6.71
C PHE A 107 6.62 -6.57 -7.41
N PHE A 108 7.17 -7.51 -6.64
CA PHE A 108 7.94 -8.66 -7.13
C PHE A 108 7.76 -9.86 -6.20
N HIS A 109 8.06 -11.07 -6.67
CA HIS A 109 7.91 -12.26 -5.84
C HIS A 109 9.03 -12.39 -4.79
N ALA A 110 8.68 -12.66 -3.54
CA ALA A 110 9.63 -12.86 -2.44
C ALA A 110 10.67 -13.94 -2.76
N ARG A 111 10.26 -15.02 -3.44
CA ARG A 111 11.14 -16.10 -3.90
C ARG A 111 12.28 -15.63 -4.83
N ASP A 112 12.09 -14.52 -5.53
CA ASP A 112 13.10 -14.02 -6.47
C ASP A 112 14.35 -13.51 -5.75
N ILE A 113 14.22 -13.18 -4.49
CA ILE A 113 15.30 -12.77 -3.58
C ILE A 113 15.58 -13.80 -2.47
N GLY A 114 15.06 -15.03 -2.63
CA GLY A 114 15.31 -16.11 -1.68
C GLY A 114 14.49 -16.05 -0.40
N MET A 115 13.45 -15.20 -0.36
CA MET A 115 12.52 -15.07 0.78
C MET A 115 11.25 -15.90 0.56
N ARG A 116 10.59 -16.27 1.68
CA ARG A 116 9.29 -16.95 1.67
C ARG A 116 8.13 -15.96 1.59
N GLY A 117 8.33 -14.69 2.04
CA GLY A 117 7.32 -13.64 2.12
C GLY A 117 6.45 -13.67 3.38
N THR A 118 6.83 -14.52 4.36
CA THR A 118 6.16 -14.63 5.68
C THR A 118 7.17 -14.46 6.82
N GLU A 119 8.31 -13.88 6.52
CA GLU A 119 9.37 -13.64 7.48
C GLU A 119 8.94 -12.62 8.54
N SER A 120 9.44 -12.80 9.77
CA SER A 120 9.34 -11.78 10.80
C SER A 120 10.32 -10.61 10.53
N PRO A 121 10.10 -9.43 11.13
CA PRO A 121 10.99 -8.28 10.94
C PRO A 121 12.47 -8.57 11.23
N GLU A 122 12.76 -9.47 12.15
CA GLU A 122 14.13 -9.86 12.53
C GLU A 122 14.89 -10.56 11.40
N ALA A 123 14.18 -11.13 10.44
CA ALA A 123 14.78 -11.78 9.28
C ALA A 123 15.32 -10.78 8.22
N PHE A 124 14.97 -9.50 8.34
CA PHE A 124 15.42 -8.45 7.44
C PHE A 124 16.82 -7.96 7.84
N THR A 125 17.82 -8.76 7.45
CA THR A 125 19.23 -8.40 7.66
C THR A 125 19.66 -7.21 6.80
N PRO A 126 20.77 -6.52 7.13
CA PRO A 126 21.31 -5.45 6.29
C PRO A 126 21.46 -5.85 4.81
N GLU A 127 21.93 -7.08 4.55
CA GLU A 127 22.13 -7.58 3.18
C GLU A 127 20.81 -7.69 2.40
N ILE A 128 19.74 -8.14 3.07
CA ILE A 128 18.39 -8.19 2.47
C ILE A 128 17.88 -6.76 2.20
N LEU A 129 18.08 -5.84 3.13
CA LEU A 129 17.69 -4.44 2.95
C LEU A 129 18.48 -3.79 1.80
N ASP A 130 19.79 -4.04 1.68
CA ASP A 130 20.61 -3.56 0.57
C ASP A 130 20.11 -4.10 -0.76
N LEU A 131 19.66 -5.36 -0.79
CA LEU A 131 19.07 -5.96 -1.98
C LEU A 131 17.75 -5.29 -2.36
N PHE A 132 16.87 -4.97 -1.41
CA PHE A 132 15.68 -4.18 -1.66
C PHE A 132 16.02 -2.79 -2.24
N TRP A 133 17.08 -2.16 -1.75
CA TRP A 133 17.57 -0.89 -2.29
C TRP A 133 18.09 -1.03 -3.72
N ALA A 134 18.81 -2.09 -4.02
CA ALA A 134 19.32 -2.38 -5.37
C ALA A 134 18.17 -2.59 -6.36
N ILE A 135 17.18 -3.41 -5.98
CA ILE A 135 15.97 -3.66 -6.78
C ILE A 135 15.20 -2.36 -7.00
N ARG A 136 15.00 -1.55 -5.96
CA ARG A 136 14.36 -0.24 -6.06
C ARG A 136 15.09 0.69 -7.05
N ASN A 137 16.42 0.76 -6.96
CA ASN A 137 17.23 1.61 -7.82
C ASN A 137 17.16 1.16 -9.29
N ALA A 138 17.18 -0.15 -9.53
CA ALA A 138 16.98 -0.71 -10.86
C ALA A 138 15.59 -0.36 -11.41
N GLY A 139 14.56 -0.53 -10.58
CA GLY A 139 13.19 -0.18 -10.94
C GLY A 139 12.99 1.31 -11.21
N ALA A 140 13.60 2.19 -10.41
CA ALA A 140 13.57 3.64 -10.65
C ALA A 140 14.09 3.97 -12.04
N ARG A 141 15.29 3.49 -12.39
CA ARG A 141 15.87 3.69 -13.73
C ARG A 141 15.00 3.15 -14.84
N HIS A 142 14.38 1.98 -14.64
CA HIS A 142 13.52 1.33 -15.63
C HIS A 142 12.29 2.19 -16.01
N ILE A 143 11.68 2.86 -15.04
CA ILE A 143 10.51 3.73 -15.27
C ILE A 143 10.85 5.21 -15.38
N GLY A 144 12.15 5.56 -15.55
CA GLY A 144 12.60 6.93 -15.77
C GLY A 144 12.59 7.84 -14.54
N LEU A 145 12.57 7.28 -13.34
CA LEU A 145 12.70 8.04 -12.10
C LEU A 145 14.16 8.11 -11.64
N SER A 146 14.51 9.21 -10.95
CA SER A 146 15.80 9.30 -10.27
C SER A 146 15.83 8.33 -9.07
N PRO A 147 16.91 7.56 -8.88
CA PRO A 147 17.11 6.76 -7.66
C PRO A 147 17.06 7.60 -6.37
N GLU A 148 17.37 8.89 -6.44
CA GLU A 148 17.31 9.82 -5.31
C GLU A 148 15.88 10.12 -4.86
N SER A 149 14.88 9.92 -5.72
CA SER A 149 13.46 10.10 -5.39
C SER A 149 12.95 9.13 -4.32
N ARG A 150 13.72 8.08 -4.01
CA ARG A 150 13.34 6.97 -3.12
C ARG A 150 12.09 6.20 -3.58
N LEU A 151 11.71 6.35 -4.84
CA LEU A 151 10.62 5.61 -5.51
C LEU A 151 11.21 4.71 -6.60
N PRO A 152 10.48 3.67 -7.02
CA PRO A 152 9.26 3.11 -6.45
C PRO A 152 9.47 2.47 -5.07
N HIS A 153 8.41 2.30 -4.28
CA HIS A 153 8.47 1.48 -3.07
C HIS A 153 8.56 0.01 -3.48
N PRO A 154 9.61 -0.73 -3.11
CA PRO A 154 9.72 -2.15 -3.40
C PRO A 154 8.88 -2.94 -2.40
N VAL A 155 8.03 -3.82 -2.90
CA VAL A 155 7.16 -4.70 -2.10
C VAL A 155 7.32 -6.12 -2.60
N SER A 156 7.84 -7.00 -1.77
CA SER A 156 7.86 -8.44 -2.05
C SER A 156 6.50 -9.04 -1.74
N VAL A 157 6.01 -9.89 -2.63
CA VAL A 157 4.70 -10.55 -2.46
C VAL A 157 4.82 -12.06 -2.59
N VAL A 158 3.91 -12.76 -1.94
CA VAL A 158 3.73 -14.21 -2.07
C VAL A 158 2.24 -14.52 -2.17
N ALA A 159 1.89 -15.66 -2.76
CA ALA A 159 0.54 -16.19 -2.74
C ALA A 159 0.01 -16.31 -1.29
N PRO A 160 -1.31 -16.42 -1.09
CA PRO A 160 -1.87 -16.64 0.24
C PRO A 160 -1.14 -17.75 0.99
N ALA A 161 -0.71 -17.45 2.20
CA ALA A 161 0.05 -18.36 3.06
C ALA A 161 -0.33 -18.15 4.52
N ASP A 162 -0.25 -19.19 5.32
CA ASP A 162 -0.40 -19.09 6.76
C ASP A 162 0.80 -18.36 7.34
N TYR A 163 0.53 -17.41 8.24
CA TYR A 163 1.59 -16.69 8.97
C TYR A 163 1.12 -16.30 10.38
N VAL A 164 2.04 -15.89 11.23
CA VAL A 164 1.73 -15.30 12.53
C VAL A 164 1.84 -13.79 12.40
N ASN A 165 0.76 -13.08 12.71
CA ASN A 165 0.78 -11.62 12.72
C ASN A 165 1.76 -11.14 13.80
N TYR A 166 2.75 -10.37 13.40
CA TYR A 166 3.82 -9.92 14.30
C TYR A 166 3.31 -9.06 15.47
N MET A 167 2.32 -8.21 15.22
CA MET A 167 1.78 -7.32 16.25
C MET A 167 0.85 -8.01 17.23
N THR A 168 -0.03 -8.88 16.72
CA THR A 168 -1.06 -9.53 17.55
C THR A 168 -0.63 -10.88 18.08
N GLN A 169 0.43 -11.48 17.50
CA GLN A 169 0.90 -12.85 17.75
C GLN A 169 -0.19 -13.92 17.48
N LEU A 170 -1.21 -13.56 16.71
CA LEU A 170 -2.27 -14.48 16.31
C LEU A 170 -1.97 -15.10 14.94
N PRO A 171 -2.35 -16.38 14.72
CA PRO A 171 -2.24 -16.98 13.41
C PRO A 171 -3.23 -16.32 12.43
N VAL A 172 -2.78 -16.09 11.21
CA VAL A 172 -3.59 -15.69 10.06
C VAL A 172 -3.51 -16.83 9.05
N ARG A 173 -4.66 -17.29 8.57
CA ARG A 173 -4.72 -18.40 7.63
C ARG A 173 -4.68 -17.91 6.18
N ALA A 174 -4.18 -18.75 5.30
CA ALA A 174 -4.09 -18.44 3.86
C ALA A 174 -5.44 -18.11 3.22
N ASP A 175 -6.55 -18.68 3.72
CA ASP A 175 -7.90 -18.44 3.23
C ASP A 175 -8.51 -17.09 3.70
N GLU A 176 -7.86 -16.42 4.65
CA GLU A 176 -8.28 -15.10 5.15
C GLU A 176 -7.66 -13.94 4.37
N VAL A 177 -6.68 -14.20 3.50
CA VAL A 177 -5.93 -13.17 2.77
C VAL A 177 -5.87 -13.48 1.27
N SER A 178 -5.77 -12.44 0.45
CA SER A 178 -5.62 -12.60 -1.01
C SER A 178 -4.15 -12.76 -1.43
N PHE A 179 -3.23 -12.25 -0.63
CA PHE A 179 -1.76 -12.35 -0.77
C PHE A 179 -1.10 -11.89 0.53
N VAL A 180 0.18 -12.20 0.70
CA VAL A 180 1.02 -11.67 1.79
C VAL A 180 2.09 -10.74 1.19
N ALA A 181 2.34 -9.58 1.82
CA ALA A 181 3.29 -8.55 1.36
C ALA A 181 4.12 -8.01 2.53
#